data_0782f837242417a04bd2e557a7a36845
#
_entry.id   0782f837242417a04bd2e557a7a36845
#
_cell.length_a   1.000
_cell.length_b   1.000
_cell.length_c   1.000
_cell.angle_alpha   90.00
_cell.angle_beta   90.00
_cell.angle_gamma   90.00
#
_symmetry.space_group_name_H-M   'P 1'
#
loop_
_entity.id
_entity.type
_entity.pdbx_description
1 polymer ?
#
loop_
_entity_poly.entity_id
_entity_poly.type
_entity_poly.pdbx_seq_one_letter_code
_entity_poly.pdbx_strand_id
1 'polypeptide(L)'
;MQRFTLPRDLYHGKGALEALKSLKGKKAVICVGGGSMKKFGFLDRAEKYLKEAGMEVMIIDGIEPDPSVTTVMNGAKKMLEFQPDWIVAIGGGSPIDAAKAMWIKYEYPDSTFEDMCKVFGIPELRKKAHFCAVSSTSGTATEVTAFSIITDYDKGIKYPIADFEITPDVAIVDPELAETMPQKLVAHTGMDAITHAIEAYVSTANCNYTDPLALHSIKMIQADLVKSYNGDMGARDRMHDAQCLAGMAFSNALLGIVHSMAHKTGAAFEDVGGLHAHIIHGAANAMYLPKVIAFNAKDPTAAKRYAVIADFMGLGGSSEKEKIANLIKYLRGMNDDLKIPHSIGTYGADSYPCEKGFVPEDIFLKRLPEIAKNAIADACTGSNPRQPTQEEMEKLLKCCYYDTEVDF
;
A
#
# COMPACT_ATOMS: atom_id res chain seq x y z
N MET A 1 -12.39 -18.05 -15.33
CA MET A 1 -10.92 -18.33 -15.29
C MET A 1 -10.31 -17.21 -14.46
N GLN A 2 -9.50 -17.53 -13.45
CA GLN A 2 -8.78 -16.53 -12.65
C GLN A 2 -7.32 -16.46 -13.12
N ARG A 3 -6.75 -15.26 -13.17
CA ARG A 3 -5.35 -15.01 -13.50
C ARG A 3 -4.57 -14.76 -12.21
N PHE A 4 -3.40 -15.37 -12.07
CA PHE A 4 -2.43 -15.08 -11.03
C PHE A 4 -1.16 -14.51 -11.67
N THR A 5 -0.77 -13.31 -11.29
CA THR A 5 0.32 -12.57 -11.94
C THR A 5 1.32 -12.08 -10.91
N LEU A 6 2.59 -12.30 -11.18
CA LEU A 6 3.74 -11.79 -10.43
C LEU A 6 4.77 -11.23 -11.41
N PRO A 7 5.76 -10.45 -10.95
CA PRO A 7 6.96 -10.14 -11.74
C PRO A 7 7.59 -11.42 -12.29
N ARG A 8 8.14 -11.35 -13.50
CA ARG A 8 8.87 -12.48 -14.09
C ARG A 8 10.06 -12.90 -13.22
N ASP A 9 10.80 -11.91 -12.70
CA ASP A 9 11.97 -12.14 -11.85
C ASP A 9 11.85 -11.29 -10.58
N LEU A 10 12.21 -11.90 -9.45
CA LEU A 10 12.34 -11.22 -8.18
C LEU A 10 13.75 -11.48 -7.62
N TYR A 11 14.50 -10.41 -7.42
CA TYR A 11 15.81 -10.44 -6.77
C TYR A 11 15.66 -9.94 -5.34
N HIS A 12 16.16 -10.70 -4.37
CA HIS A 12 15.99 -10.39 -2.96
C HIS A 12 17.28 -10.58 -2.15
N GLY A 13 17.30 -10.01 -0.95
CA GLY A 13 18.44 -10.07 -0.04
C GLY A 13 19.41 -8.89 -0.22
N LYS A 14 20.33 -8.75 0.73
CA LYS A 14 21.29 -7.64 0.74
C LYS A 14 22.16 -7.62 -0.51
N GLY A 15 22.25 -6.43 -1.12
CA GLY A 15 22.97 -6.24 -2.36
C GLY A 15 22.18 -6.60 -3.62
N ALA A 16 20.91 -6.99 -3.50
CA ALA A 16 20.06 -7.33 -4.65
C ALA A 16 19.92 -6.18 -5.66
N LEU A 17 20.14 -4.93 -5.26
CA LEU A 17 20.17 -3.77 -6.16
C LEU A 17 21.19 -3.97 -7.32
N GLU A 18 22.23 -4.78 -7.12
CA GLU A 18 23.21 -5.11 -8.15
C GLU A 18 22.60 -5.85 -9.35
N ALA A 19 21.41 -6.45 -9.20
CA ALA A 19 20.68 -7.07 -10.31
C ALA A 19 20.40 -6.10 -11.45
N LEU A 20 20.40 -4.79 -11.21
CA LEU A 20 20.30 -3.77 -12.26
C LEU A 20 21.38 -3.91 -13.35
N LYS A 21 22.56 -4.46 -13.03
CA LYS A 21 23.61 -4.75 -14.01
C LYS A 21 23.24 -5.83 -15.02
N SER A 22 22.27 -6.67 -14.70
CA SER A 22 21.81 -7.75 -15.56
C SER A 22 20.77 -7.33 -16.58
N LEU A 23 20.17 -6.15 -16.42
CA LEU A 23 19.19 -5.62 -17.34
C LEU A 23 19.82 -5.33 -18.71
N LYS A 24 19.09 -5.66 -19.75
CA LYS A 24 19.58 -5.49 -21.13
C LYS A 24 18.72 -4.49 -21.87
N GLY A 25 19.30 -3.37 -22.23
CA GLY A 25 18.64 -2.26 -22.91
C GLY A 25 19.66 -1.22 -23.36
N LYS A 26 19.16 -0.12 -23.89
CA LYS A 26 19.97 1.01 -24.36
C LYS A 26 19.79 2.26 -23.51
N LYS A 27 18.57 2.49 -23.03
CA LYS A 27 18.18 3.68 -22.28
C LYS A 27 17.32 3.32 -21.08
N ALA A 28 17.72 3.76 -19.91
CA ALA A 28 16.93 3.59 -18.69
C ALA A 28 16.53 4.95 -18.11
N VAL A 29 15.29 5.08 -17.69
CA VAL A 29 14.84 6.20 -16.84
C VAL A 29 14.71 5.73 -15.41
N ILE A 30 15.33 6.45 -14.46
CA ILE A 30 15.13 6.20 -13.03
C ILE A 30 14.08 7.18 -12.52
N CYS A 31 12.98 6.65 -11.97
CA CYS A 31 11.96 7.43 -11.28
C CYS A 31 12.19 7.33 -9.78
N VAL A 32 12.33 8.45 -9.08
CA VAL A 32 12.69 8.49 -7.67
C VAL A 32 11.93 9.63 -6.95
N GLY A 33 11.55 9.38 -5.69
CA GLY A 33 10.89 10.36 -4.84
C GLY A 33 11.85 11.34 -4.16
N GLY A 34 11.45 11.85 -3.02
CA GLY A 34 12.22 12.81 -2.23
C GLY A 34 13.64 12.36 -1.89
N GLY A 35 14.36 13.13 -1.11
CA GLY A 35 15.81 13.02 -0.97
C GLY A 35 16.43 11.75 -0.36
N SER A 36 15.68 10.78 0.18
CA SER A 36 16.24 9.64 0.92
C SER A 36 17.15 8.75 0.06
N MET A 37 16.71 8.35 -1.12
CA MET A 37 17.49 7.49 -1.99
C MET A 37 18.80 8.15 -2.46
N LYS A 38 18.75 9.46 -2.70
CA LYS A 38 19.93 10.27 -3.00
C LYS A 38 20.84 10.43 -1.77
N LYS A 39 20.25 10.79 -0.63
CA LYS A 39 20.97 11.02 0.64
C LYS A 39 21.77 9.80 1.09
N PHE A 40 21.22 8.60 0.91
CA PHE A 40 21.85 7.35 1.33
C PHE A 40 22.67 6.67 0.21
N GLY A 41 22.81 7.31 -0.95
CA GLY A 41 23.66 6.84 -2.05
C GLY A 41 23.07 5.74 -2.92
N PHE A 42 21.80 5.35 -2.71
CA PHE A 42 21.16 4.29 -3.50
C PHE A 42 20.85 4.73 -4.93
N LEU A 43 20.48 6.00 -5.13
CA LEU A 43 20.28 6.55 -6.47
C LEU A 43 21.58 6.51 -7.29
N ASP A 44 22.70 6.94 -6.73
CA ASP A 44 23.99 6.94 -7.40
C ASP A 44 24.46 5.50 -7.72
N ARG A 45 24.20 4.54 -6.80
CA ARG A 45 24.49 3.12 -7.03
C ARG A 45 23.66 2.56 -8.19
N ALA A 46 22.36 2.86 -8.21
CA ALA A 46 21.46 2.40 -9.27
C ALA A 46 21.87 2.97 -10.63
N GLU A 47 22.15 4.27 -10.71
CA GLU A 47 22.63 4.92 -11.94
C GLU A 47 23.93 4.29 -12.43
N LYS A 48 24.89 4.07 -11.51
CA LYS A 48 26.15 3.40 -11.82
C LYS A 48 25.92 2.00 -12.40
N TYR A 49 25.08 1.17 -11.77
CA TYR A 49 24.81 -0.19 -12.22
C TYR A 49 24.16 -0.25 -13.60
N LEU A 50 23.24 0.67 -13.91
CA LEU A 50 22.64 0.77 -15.23
C LEU A 50 23.64 1.23 -16.29
N LYS A 51 24.55 2.15 -15.96
CA LYS A 51 25.66 2.55 -16.85
C LYS A 51 26.64 1.40 -17.08
N GLU A 52 26.95 0.61 -16.05
CA GLU A 52 27.76 -0.61 -16.17
C GLU A 52 27.08 -1.67 -17.05
N ALA A 53 25.74 -1.71 -17.06
CA ALA A 53 24.96 -2.52 -18.00
C ALA A 53 24.96 -1.98 -19.45
N GLY A 54 25.61 -0.84 -19.70
CA GLY A 54 25.72 -0.23 -21.02
C GLY A 54 24.59 0.71 -21.42
N MET A 55 23.77 1.17 -20.47
CA MET A 55 22.63 2.04 -20.73
C MET A 55 22.97 3.51 -20.56
N GLU A 56 22.37 4.36 -21.40
CA GLU A 56 22.21 5.78 -21.13
C GLU A 56 21.12 5.96 -20.05
N VAL A 57 21.36 6.83 -19.07
CA VAL A 57 20.45 6.97 -17.91
C VAL A 57 19.94 8.40 -17.81
N MET A 58 18.62 8.55 -17.69
CA MET A 58 17.94 9.78 -17.31
C MET A 58 17.30 9.62 -15.93
N ILE A 59 17.23 10.68 -15.14
CA ILE A 59 16.59 10.68 -13.83
C ILE A 59 15.36 11.59 -13.86
N ILE A 60 14.24 11.08 -13.38
CA ILE A 60 13.04 11.82 -13.01
C ILE A 60 12.97 11.79 -11.48
N ASP A 61 13.36 12.86 -10.83
CA ASP A 61 13.42 13.01 -9.39
C ASP A 61 12.29 13.90 -8.85
N GLY A 62 12.19 13.96 -7.52
CA GLY A 62 11.25 14.85 -6.85
C GLY A 62 9.80 14.40 -6.90
N ILE A 63 9.54 13.12 -7.16
CA ILE A 63 8.16 12.58 -7.08
C ILE A 63 7.70 12.72 -5.63
N GLU A 64 6.62 13.47 -5.45
CA GLU A 64 6.03 13.75 -4.14
C GLU A 64 5.33 12.53 -3.53
N PRO A 65 5.19 12.48 -2.19
CA PRO A 65 4.24 11.56 -1.56
C PRO A 65 2.81 11.80 -2.11
N ASP A 66 2.04 10.72 -2.27
CA ASP A 66 0.72 10.79 -2.91
C ASP A 66 0.77 11.47 -4.29
N PRO A 67 1.43 10.85 -5.28
CA PRO A 67 1.80 11.50 -6.53
C PRO A 67 0.59 12.01 -7.31
N SER A 68 0.72 13.20 -7.86
CA SER A 68 -0.35 13.90 -8.59
C SER A 68 -0.47 13.42 -10.04
N VAL A 69 -1.66 13.63 -10.62
CA VAL A 69 -1.87 13.49 -12.07
C VAL A 69 -0.88 14.34 -12.84
N THR A 70 -0.59 15.57 -12.38
CA THR A 70 0.38 16.49 -13.02
C THR A 70 1.78 15.89 -13.06
N THR A 71 2.25 15.30 -11.95
CA THR A 71 3.56 14.61 -11.90
C THR A 71 3.62 13.47 -12.90
N VAL A 72 2.56 12.66 -13.00
CA VAL A 72 2.47 11.57 -13.98
C VAL A 72 2.57 12.09 -15.41
N MET A 73 1.79 13.11 -15.77
CA MET A 73 1.79 13.65 -17.14
C MET A 73 3.13 14.29 -17.51
N ASN A 74 3.76 15.02 -16.60
CA ASN A 74 5.07 15.63 -16.81
C ASN A 74 6.18 14.58 -16.95
N GLY A 75 6.15 13.53 -16.13
CA GLY A 75 7.10 12.42 -16.22
C GLY A 75 6.97 11.65 -17.54
N ALA A 76 5.75 11.33 -17.94
CA ALA A 76 5.50 10.67 -19.22
C ALA A 76 5.98 11.50 -20.42
N LYS A 77 5.83 12.82 -20.39
CA LYS A 77 6.37 13.72 -21.42
C LYS A 77 7.91 13.60 -21.53
N LYS A 78 8.61 13.61 -20.40
CA LYS A 78 10.08 13.41 -20.38
C LYS A 78 10.45 12.03 -20.95
N MET A 79 9.67 10.98 -20.64
CA MET A 79 9.89 9.65 -21.22
C MET A 79 9.69 9.63 -22.74
N LEU A 80 8.69 10.34 -23.26
CA LEU A 80 8.46 10.48 -24.71
C LEU A 80 9.62 11.16 -25.42
N GLU A 81 10.26 12.14 -24.81
CA GLU A 81 11.44 12.83 -25.35
C GLU A 81 12.69 11.93 -25.28
N PHE A 82 12.92 11.24 -24.16
CA PHE A 82 14.10 10.41 -23.94
C PHE A 82 14.03 9.03 -24.60
N GLN A 83 12.81 8.46 -24.72
CA GLN A 83 12.53 7.13 -25.28
C GLN A 83 13.28 5.97 -24.56
N PRO A 84 13.06 5.78 -23.24
CA PRO A 84 13.66 4.68 -22.51
C PRO A 84 13.09 3.33 -22.97
N ASP A 85 13.91 2.28 -22.91
CA ASP A 85 13.50 0.89 -23.04
C ASP A 85 13.42 0.17 -21.68
N TRP A 86 13.86 0.84 -20.61
CA TRP A 86 13.66 0.46 -19.21
C TRP A 86 13.18 1.63 -18.36
N ILE A 87 12.16 1.38 -17.56
CA ILE A 87 11.72 2.26 -16.49
C ILE A 87 12.11 1.60 -15.17
N VAL A 88 12.96 2.25 -14.38
CA VAL A 88 13.43 1.78 -13.09
C VAL A 88 12.89 2.71 -12.01
N ALA A 89 11.95 2.24 -11.21
CA ALA A 89 11.38 3.02 -10.13
C ALA A 89 11.99 2.62 -8.79
N ILE A 90 12.52 3.58 -8.02
CA ILE A 90 13.22 3.33 -6.76
C ILE A 90 12.60 4.15 -5.64
N GLY A 91 12.15 3.50 -4.60
CA GLY A 91 11.63 4.17 -3.42
C GLY A 91 10.51 3.40 -2.72
N GLY A 92 9.67 4.11 -1.98
CA GLY A 92 8.44 3.57 -1.44
C GLY A 92 7.32 3.49 -2.50
N GLY A 93 6.07 3.40 -2.05
CA GLY A 93 4.92 3.30 -2.96
C GLY A 93 4.85 4.44 -3.98
N SER A 94 4.96 5.68 -3.53
CA SER A 94 4.72 6.87 -4.37
C SER A 94 5.54 6.96 -5.65
N PRO A 95 6.89 6.83 -5.64
CA PRO A 95 7.66 6.87 -6.89
C PRO A 95 7.39 5.67 -7.79
N ILE A 96 7.09 4.49 -7.23
CA ILE A 96 6.77 3.30 -8.03
C ILE A 96 5.39 3.46 -8.67
N ASP A 97 4.39 3.94 -7.91
CA ASP A 97 3.05 4.21 -8.41
C ASP A 97 3.05 5.26 -9.53
N ALA A 98 3.74 6.38 -9.30
CA ALA A 98 3.89 7.41 -10.33
C ALA A 98 4.54 6.85 -11.60
N ALA A 99 5.61 6.07 -11.46
CA ALA A 99 6.32 5.50 -12.60
C ALA A 99 5.46 4.49 -13.38
N LYS A 100 4.63 3.66 -12.70
CA LYS A 100 3.66 2.78 -13.37
C LYS A 100 2.64 3.57 -14.17
N ALA A 101 2.09 4.65 -13.62
CA ALA A 101 1.17 5.52 -14.34
C ALA A 101 1.85 6.26 -15.50
N MET A 102 3.10 6.75 -15.31
CA MET A 102 3.91 7.31 -16.39
C MET A 102 4.15 6.30 -17.50
N TRP A 103 4.39 5.02 -17.17
CA TRP A 103 4.58 3.94 -18.14
C TRP A 103 3.39 3.76 -19.05
N ILE A 104 2.15 3.74 -18.50
CA ILE A 104 0.92 3.65 -19.29
C ILE A 104 0.87 4.82 -20.27
N LYS A 105 1.05 6.04 -19.77
CA LYS A 105 0.97 7.27 -20.58
C LYS A 105 2.10 7.37 -21.61
N TYR A 106 3.29 6.86 -21.32
CA TYR A 106 4.41 6.75 -22.26
C TYR A 106 4.12 5.79 -23.41
N GLU A 107 3.56 4.62 -23.11
CA GLU A 107 3.20 3.63 -24.14
C GLU A 107 2.01 4.09 -24.98
N TYR A 108 1.02 4.75 -24.36
CA TYR A 108 -0.22 5.22 -24.97
C TYR A 108 -0.45 6.73 -24.73
N PRO A 109 0.27 7.59 -25.48
CA PRO A 109 0.24 9.04 -25.23
C PRO A 109 -1.14 9.68 -25.38
N ASP A 110 -2.04 9.08 -26.17
CA ASP A 110 -3.39 9.61 -26.41
C ASP A 110 -4.41 9.20 -25.34
N SER A 111 -4.06 8.28 -24.42
CA SER A 111 -4.95 7.87 -23.32
C SER A 111 -5.18 9.04 -22.35
N THR A 112 -6.43 9.20 -21.92
CA THR A 112 -6.77 10.14 -20.82
C THR A 112 -6.47 9.51 -19.46
N PHE A 113 -6.43 10.32 -18.41
CA PHE A 113 -6.28 9.79 -17.06
C PHE A 113 -7.47 8.91 -16.67
N GLU A 114 -8.66 9.27 -17.09
CA GLU A 114 -9.88 8.48 -16.91
C GLU A 114 -9.81 7.11 -17.60
N ASP A 115 -9.19 7.03 -18.79
CA ASP A 115 -8.95 5.75 -19.46
C ASP A 115 -8.00 4.85 -18.65
N MET A 116 -6.98 5.44 -18.05
CA MET A 116 -6.03 4.72 -17.20
C MET A 116 -6.66 4.17 -15.91
N CYS A 117 -7.71 4.82 -15.41
CA CYS A 117 -8.43 4.42 -14.20
C CYS A 117 -9.50 3.33 -14.43
N LYS A 118 -9.72 2.90 -15.69
CA LYS A 118 -10.63 1.79 -15.98
C LYS A 118 -10.01 0.47 -15.48
N VAL A 119 -10.69 -0.16 -14.54
CA VAL A 119 -10.22 -1.42 -13.93
C VAL A 119 -10.09 -2.50 -15.00
N PHE A 120 -8.92 -3.14 -15.10
CA PHE A 120 -8.57 -4.14 -16.13
C PHE A 120 -8.83 -3.67 -17.57
N GLY A 121 -8.64 -2.36 -17.83
CA GLY A 121 -8.86 -1.74 -19.12
C GLY A 121 -7.60 -1.22 -19.82
N ILE A 122 -6.41 -1.45 -19.24
CA ILE A 122 -5.14 -1.00 -19.81
C ILE A 122 -4.74 -1.91 -20.97
N PRO A 123 -4.44 -1.34 -22.16
CA PRO A 123 -3.93 -2.13 -23.27
C PRO A 123 -2.57 -2.74 -22.94
N GLU A 124 -2.18 -3.78 -23.69
CA GLU A 124 -0.90 -4.47 -23.54
C GLU A 124 0.27 -3.49 -23.51
N LEU A 125 1.04 -3.51 -22.43
CA LEU A 125 2.27 -2.74 -22.24
C LEU A 125 3.50 -3.51 -22.79
N ARG A 126 4.70 -2.98 -22.56
CA ARG A 126 6.00 -3.57 -22.95
C ARG A 126 6.32 -3.45 -24.43
N LYS A 127 5.63 -2.56 -25.13
CA LYS A 127 5.92 -2.26 -26.56
C LYS A 127 7.10 -1.30 -26.70
N LYS A 128 7.27 -0.39 -25.73
CA LYS A 128 8.35 0.59 -25.71
C LYS A 128 9.35 0.32 -24.59
N ALA A 129 8.89 -0.03 -23.40
CA ALA A 129 9.74 -0.22 -22.24
C ALA A 129 9.30 -1.37 -21.34
N HIS A 130 10.28 -1.99 -20.67
CA HIS A 130 10.09 -2.88 -19.53
C HIS A 130 10.14 -2.09 -18.22
N PHE A 131 9.65 -2.70 -17.12
CA PHE A 131 9.55 -2.06 -15.83
C PHE A 131 10.30 -2.85 -14.74
N CYS A 132 11.20 -2.16 -14.04
CA CYS A 132 11.86 -2.67 -12.85
C CYS A 132 11.47 -1.82 -11.62
N ALA A 133 10.99 -2.44 -10.58
CA ALA A 133 10.64 -1.78 -9.33
C ALA A 133 11.61 -2.18 -8.21
N VAL A 134 12.13 -1.19 -7.49
CA VAL A 134 13.05 -1.35 -6.36
C VAL A 134 12.42 -0.73 -5.12
N SER A 135 11.97 -1.56 -4.20
CA SER A 135 11.30 -1.10 -2.98
C SER A 135 12.28 -0.64 -1.93
N SER A 136 11.99 0.49 -1.29
CA SER A 136 12.74 1.02 -0.14
C SER A 136 11.91 1.09 1.15
N THR A 137 10.67 0.63 1.12
CA THR A 137 9.79 0.57 2.30
C THR A 137 9.22 -0.82 2.48
N SER A 138 8.95 -1.20 3.72
CA SER A 138 8.40 -2.51 4.04
C SER A 138 6.90 -2.40 4.35
N GLY A 139 6.08 -2.15 3.32
CA GLY A 139 4.63 -1.96 3.49
C GLY A 139 3.81 -2.12 2.23
N THR A 140 3.95 -1.21 1.27
CA THR A 140 3.06 -1.10 0.10
C THR A 140 3.18 -2.24 -0.91
N ALA A 141 4.35 -2.89 -0.94
CA ALA A 141 4.66 -3.97 -1.88
C ALA A 141 4.41 -3.63 -3.37
N THR A 142 4.46 -2.35 -3.73
CA THR A 142 4.16 -1.89 -5.09
C THR A 142 5.10 -2.51 -6.13
N GLU A 143 6.27 -3.00 -5.72
CA GLU A 143 7.23 -3.71 -6.57
C GLU A 143 6.71 -5.03 -7.14
N VAL A 144 5.68 -5.61 -6.56
CA VAL A 144 5.10 -6.88 -7.04
C VAL A 144 3.62 -6.78 -7.39
N THR A 145 3.02 -5.61 -7.35
CA THR A 145 1.56 -5.46 -7.46
C THR A 145 1.10 -4.93 -8.82
N ALA A 146 -0.16 -5.26 -9.14
CA ALA A 146 -0.92 -4.78 -10.29
C ALA A 146 -1.67 -3.47 -9.99
N PHE A 147 -1.18 -2.66 -9.05
CA PHE A 147 -1.84 -1.44 -8.59
C PHE A 147 -0.91 -0.25 -8.65
N SER A 148 -1.50 0.94 -8.80
CA SER A 148 -0.87 2.26 -8.70
C SER A 148 -1.90 3.25 -8.17
N ILE A 149 -1.56 4.03 -7.15
CA ILE A 149 -2.46 5.01 -6.55
C ILE A 149 -2.00 6.41 -6.92
N ILE A 150 -2.86 7.16 -7.62
CA ILE A 150 -2.59 8.52 -8.09
C ILE A 150 -3.63 9.47 -7.50
N THR A 151 -3.19 10.64 -7.06
CA THR A 151 -4.06 11.65 -6.45
C THR A 151 -4.43 12.72 -7.48
N ASP A 152 -5.72 12.91 -7.66
CA ASP A 152 -6.28 14.07 -8.35
C ASP A 152 -6.57 15.14 -7.28
N TYR A 153 -5.64 16.09 -7.14
CA TYR A 153 -5.76 17.15 -6.13
C TYR A 153 -6.85 18.16 -6.47
N ASP A 154 -7.21 18.31 -7.75
CA ASP A 154 -8.30 19.20 -8.15
C ASP A 154 -9.66 18.68 -7.67
N LYS A 155 -9.80 17.36 -7.61
CA LYS A 155 -11.01 16.69 -7.12
C LYS A 155 -10.89 16.22 -5.66
N GLY A 156 -9.67 16.24 -5.07
CA GLY A 156 -9.42 15.70 -3.73
C GLY A 156 -9.63 14.18 -3.63
N ILE A 157 -9.35 13.44 -4.72
CA ILE A 157 -9.66 12.00 -4.80
C ILE A 157 -8.40 11.21 -5.15
N LYS A 158 -8.17 10.11 -4.42
CA LYS A 158 -7.18 9.08 -4.79
C LYS A 158 -7.83 8.04 -5.70
N TYR A 159 -7.24 7.85 -6.86
CA TYR A 159 -7.66 6.88 -7.86
C TYR A 159 -6.75 5.67 -7.86
N PRO A 160 -7.25 4.46 -7.55
CA PRO A 160 -6.53 3.24 -7.79
C PRO A 160 -6.58 2.89 -9.28
N ILE A 161 -5.42 2.81 -9.91
CA ILE A 161 -5.24 2.19 -11.21
C ILE A 161 -4.98 0.72 -10.95
N ALA A 162 -5.79 -0.18 -11.49
CA ALA A 162 -5.74 -1.62 -11.23
C ALA A 162 -5.75 -2.41 -12.54
N ASP A 163 -4.61 -2.99 -12.90
CA ASP A 163 -4.48 -3.85 -14.06
C ASP A 163 -3.22 -4.73 -13.95
N PHE A 164 -3.32 -6.00 -14.35
CA PHE A 164 -2.17 -6.90 -14.37
C PHE A 164 -1.05 -6.42 -15.31
N GLU A 165 -1.36 -5.60 -16.30
CA GLU A 165 -0.37 -5.03 -17.22
C GLU A 165 0.68 -4.16 -16.51
N ILE A 166 0.33 -3.49 -15.41
CA ILE A 166 1.27 -2.66 -14.65
C ILE A 166 2.07 -3.43 -13.58
N THR A 167 1.90 -4.75 -13.49
CA THR A 167 2.80 -5.57 -12.68
C THR A 167 4.22 -5.45 -13.24
N PRO A 168 5.23 -5.11 -12.43
CA PRO A 168 6.61 -4.98 -12.90
C PRO A 168 7.15 -6.26 -13.56
N ASP A 169 8.08 -6.12 -14.48
CA ASP A 169 8.80 -7.26 -15.08
C ASP A 169 9.85 -7.82 -14.11
N VAL A 170 10.52 -6.91 -13.40
CA VAL A 170 11.55 -7.21 -12.41
C VAL A 170 11.22 -6.49 -11.11
N ALA A 171 11.26 -7.22 -10.00
CA ALA A 171 11.20 -6.68 -8.66
C ALA A 171 12.54 -6.85 -7.94
N ILE A 172 13.00 -5.83 -7.24
CA ILE A 172 14.19 -5.87 -6.39
C ILE A 172 13.79 -5.55 -4.96
N VAL A 173 13.98 -6.52 -4.07
CA VAL A 173 13.66 -6.48 -2.65
C VAL A 173 14.97 -6.53 -1.87
N ASP A 174 15.68 -5.40 -1.83
CA ASP A 174 16.95 -5.26 -1.16
C ASP A 174 16.76 -4.60 0.21
N PRO A 175 16.92 -5.34 1.31
CA PRO A 175 16.67 -4.81 2.65
C PRO A 175 17.60 -3.65 3.04
N GLU A 176 18.74 -3.46 2.39
CA GLU A 176 19.61 -2.29 2.64
C GLU A 176 18.85 -0.98 2.42
N LEU A 177 17.93 -0.93 1.44
CA LEU A 177 17.15 0.27 1.17
C LEU A 177 16.12 0.57 2.27
N ALA A 178 15.66 -0.47 2.98
CA ALA A 178 14.70 -0.35 4.07
C ALA A 178 15.36 -0.09 5.44
N GLU A 179 16.66 -0.31 5.58
CA GLU A 179 17.40 -0.10 6.85
C GLU A 179 17.30 1.35 7.36
N THR A 180 17.15 2.30 6.43
CA THR A 180 17.13 3.74 6.74
C THR A 180 15.74 4.28 7.08
N MET A 181 14.70 3.45 7.08
CA MET A 181 13.35 3.90 7.41
C MET A 181 13.25 4.46 8.84
N PRO A 182 12.68 5.67 9.02
CA PRO A 182 12.37 6.20 10.35
C PRO A 182 11.41 5.27 11.11
N GLN A 183 11.55 5.20 12.43
CA GLN A 183 10.75 4.35 13.30
C GLN A 183 9.22 4.49 13.07
N LYS A 184 8.72 5.72 12.94
CA LYS A 184 7.31 6.00 12.63
C LYS A 184 6.87 5.38 11.30
N LEU A 185 7.73 5.43 10.28
CA LEU A 185 7.45 4.82 8.98
C LEU A 185 7.42 3.30 9.09
N VAL A 186 8.34 2.69 9.85
CA VAL A 186 8.33 1.23 10.11
C VAL A 186 7.01 0.78 10.72
N ALA A 187 6.48 1.53 11.71
CA ALA A 187 5.19 1.22 12.33
C ALA A 187 4.05 1.26 11.33
N HIS A 188 3.93 2.36 10.59
CA HIS A 188 2.82 2.55 9.67
C HIS A 188 2.85 1.57 8.49
N THR A 189 4.03 1.38 7.87
CA THR A 189 4.15 0.47 6.72
C THR A 189 4.03 -0.99 7.14
N GLY A 190 4.48 -1.36 8.33
CA GLY A 190 4.30 -2.72 8.85
C GLY A 190 2.84 -3.06 9.16
N MET A 191 2.07 -2.10 9.69
CA MET A 191 0.63 -2.27 9.88
C MET A 191 -0.14 -2.28 8.56
N ASP A 192 0.33 -1.56 7.56
CA ASP A 192 -0.17 -1.64 6.19
C ASP A 192 0.03 -3.06 5.63
N ALA A 193 1.23 -3.61 5.75
CA ALA A 193 1.55 -4.96 5.28
C ALA A 193 0.70 -6.06 5.93
N ILE A 194 0.47 -6.01 7.25
CA ILE A 194 -0.40 -7.01 7.91
C ILE A 194 -1.85 -6.83 7.49
N THR A 195 -2.29 -5.60 7.24
CA THR A 195 -3.64 -5.32 6.72
C THR A 195 -3.81 -5.89 5.31
N HIS A 196 -2.84 -5.67 4.43
CA HIS A 196 -2.81 -6.29 3.10
C HIS A 196 -2.99 -7.81 3.17
N ALA A 197 -2.19 -8.48 4.01
CA ALA A 197 -2.22 -9.93 4.14
C ALA A 197 -3.56 -10.43 4.72
N ILE A 198 -4.10 -9.78 5.74
CA ILE A 198 -5.37 -10.16 6.35
C ILE A 198 -6.53 -9.93 5.37
N GLU A 199 -6.60 -8.77 4.71
CA GLU A 199 -7.65 -8.50 3.72
C GLU A 199 -7.55 -9.44 2.51
N ALA A 200 -6.36 -9.70 1.99
CA ALA A 200 -6.16 -10.67 0.92
C ALA A 200 -6.64 -12.07 1.31
N TYR A 201 -6.37 -12.51 2.54
CA TYR A 201 -6.80 -13.82 3.02
C TYR A 201 -8.32 -13.92 3.11
N VAL A 202 -9.02 -12.90 3.59
CA VAL A 202 -10.49 -12.92 3.77
C VAL A 202 -11.26 -12.44 2.54
N SER A 203 -10.59 -11.89 1.54
CA SER A 203 -11.19 -11.41 0.29
C SER A 203 -12.03 -12.49 -0.40
N THR A 204 -13.09 -12.09 -1.09
CA THR A 204 -13.90 -13.01 -1.92
C THR A 204 -13.15 -13.52 -3.15
N ALA A 205 -12.04 -12.89 -3.52
CA ALA A 205 -11.15 -13.29 -4.63
C ALA A 205 -9.97 -14.15 -4.17
N ASN A 206 -9.93 -14.61 -2.91
CA ASN A 206 -8.89 -15.49 -2.40
C ASN A 206 -8.80 -16.81 -3.19
N CYS A 207 -7.64 -17.44 -3.19
CA CYS A 207 -7.43 -18.74 -3.81
C CYS A 207 -6.27 -19.50 -3.15
N ASN A 208 -6.10 -20.77 -3.56
CA ASN A 208 -5.05 -21.65 -3.04
C ASN A 208 -3.62 -21.13 -3.28
N TYR A 209 -3.42 -20.18 -4.19
CA TYR A 209 -2.12 -19.56 -4.44
C TYR A 209 -1.88 -18.33 -3.57
N THR A 210 -2.94 -17.57 -3.23
CA THR A 210 -2.84 -16.36 -2.42
C THR A 210 -2.86 -16.65 -0.93
N ASP A 211 -3.60 -17.66 -0.49
CA ASP A 211 -3.77 -18.00 0.92
C ASP A 211 -2.44 -18.32 1.66
N PRO A 212 -1.55 -19.19 1.11
CA PRO A 212 -0.28 -19.47 1.77
C PRO A 212 0.63 -18.24 1.87
N LEU A 213 0.62 -17.36 0.85
CA LEU A 213 1.41 -16.13 0.85
C LEU A 213 0.92 -15.18 1.94
N ALA A 214 -0.39 -14.98 2.04
CA ALA A 214 -1.01 -14.14 3.05
C ALA A 214 -0.74 -14.66 4.47
N LEU A 215 -0.99 -15.94 4.73
CA LEU A 215 -0.78 -16.53 6.06
C LEU A 215 0.70 -16.50 6.45
N HIS A 216 1.62 -16.81 5.53
CA HIS A 216 3.05 -16.77 5.83
C HIS A 216 3.51 -15.34 6.13
N SER A 217 3.06 -14.36 5.35
CA SER A 217 3.31 -12.94 5.62
C SER A 217 2.82 -12.52 7.01
N ILE A 218 1.58 -12.86 7.39
CA ILE A 218 1.03 -12.58 8.73
C ILE A 218 1.96 -13.15 9.82
N LYS A 219 2.45 -14.38 9.65
CA LYS A 219 3.32 -15.03 10.63
C LYS A 219 4.67 -14.34 10.77
N MET A 220 5.27 -13.91 9.66
CA MET A 220 6.51 -13.17 9.65
C MET A 220 6.33 -11.79 10.31
N ILE A 221 5.28 -11.06 9.96
CA ILE A 221 4.99 -9.74 10.55
C ILE A 221 4.73 -9.86 12.06
N GLN A 222 3.99 -10.88 12.50
CA GLN A 222 3.79 -11.19 13.92
C GLN A 222 5.11 -11.36 14.67
N ALA A 223 6.08 -12.01 14.06
CA ALA A 223 7.37 -12.30 14.69
C ALA A 223 8.30 -11.10 14.73
N ASP A 224 8.24 -10.22 13.73
CA ASP A 224 9.32 -9.29 13.43
C ASP A 224 8.95 -7.80 13.44
N LEU A 225 7.67 -7.41 13.31
CA LEU A 225 7.31 -5.99 13.18
C LEU A 225 7.73 -5.15 14.40
N VAL A 226 7.38 -5.58 15.60
CA VAL A 226 7.73 -4.83 16.83
C VAL A 226 9.25 -4.83 17.06
N LYS A 227 9.95 -5.90 16.72
CA LYS A 227 11.41 -5.96 16.78
C LYS A 227 12.07 -5.00 15.79
N SER A 228 11.56 -4.98 14.55
CA SER A 228 12.00 -4.05 13.50
C SER A 228 11.76 -2.59 13.92
N TYR A 229 10.60 -2.29 14.51
CA TYR A 229 10.28 -0.99 15.07
C TYR A 229 11.27 -0.57 16.17
N ASN A 230 11.70 -1.50 17.01
CA ASN A 230 12.67 -1.27 18.08
C ASN A 230 14.15 -1.32 17.62
N GLY A 231 14.40 -1.42 16.30
CA GLY A 231 15.73 -1.28 15.72
C GLY A 231 16.48 -2.59 15.47
N ASP A 232 15.84 -3.74 15.56
CA ASP A 232 16.44 -5.02 15.14
C ASP A 232 16.52 -5.06 13.61
N MET A 233 17.74 -4.97 13.07
CA MET A 233 17.98 -4.95 11.63
C MET A 233 17.72 -6.30 10.96
N GLY A 234 17.93 -7.42 11.66
CA GLY A 234 17.56 -8.74 11.14
C GLY A 234 16.04 -8.90 11.01
N ALA A 235 15.28 -8.38 11.97
CA ALA A 235 13.83 -8.31 11.88
C ALA A 235 13.39 -7.35 10.74
N ARG A 236 14.11 -6.24 10.52
CA ARG A 236 13.83 -5.32 9.42
C ARG A 236 14.02 -5.96 8.05
N ASP A 237 15.06 -6.76 7.89
CA ASP A 237 15.30 -7.53 6.66
C ASP A 237 14.12 -8.49 6.39
N ARG A 238 13.70 -9.26 7.41
CA ARG A 238 12.58 -10.19 7.26
C ARG A 238 11.23 -9.49 7.04
N MET A 239 11.04 -8.29 7.61
CA MET A 239 9.86 -7.46 7.34
C MET A 239 9.81 -7.00 5.88
N HIS A 240 10.97 -6.81 5.23
CA HIS A 240 11.03 -6.44 3.82
C HIS A 240 10.55 -7.59 2.92
N ASP A 241 10.90 -8.83 3.26
CA ASP A 241 10.34 -10.02 2.59
C ASP A 241 8.86 -10.22 2.91
N ALA A 242 8.46 -10.03 4.18
CA ALA A 242 7.09 -10.24 4.63
C ALA A 242 6.07 -9.32 3.90
N GLN A 243 6.41 -8.04 3.71
CA GLN A 243 5.57 -7.11 2.98
C GLN A 243 5.44 -7.50 1.50
N CYS A 244 6.52 -7.99 0.90
CA CYS A 244 6.51 -8.46 -0.49
C CYS A 244 5.56 -9.66 -0.66
N LEU A 245 5.57 -10.61 0.27
CA LEU A 245 4.62 -11.74 0.28
C LEU A 245 3.17 -11.27 0.44
N ALA A 246 2.91 -10.28 1.32
CA ALA A 246 1.59 -9.65 1.40
C ALA A 246 1.16 -9.05 0.07
N GLY A 247 2.09 -8.39 -0.62
CA GLY A 247 1.86 -7.81 -1.94
C GLY A 247 1.51 -8.83 -3.02
N MET A 248 2.25 -9.94 -3.06
CA MET A 248 1.95 -11.05 -3.97
C MET A 248 0.54 -11.61 -3.72
N ALA A 249 0.13 -11.69 -2.45
CA ALA A 249 -1.20 -12.16 -2.09
C ALA A 249 -2.28 -11.16 -2.54
N PHE A 250 -2.23 -9.90 -2.08
CA PHE A 250 -3.32 -8.96 -2.33
C PHE A 250 -3.39 -8.49 -3.79
N SER A 251 -2.28 -8.46 -4.50
CA SER A 251 -2.29 -8.14 -5.95
C SER A 251 -3.17 -9.10 -6.75
N ASN A 252 -3.34 -10.32 -6.26
CA ASN A 252 -4.12 -11.37 -6.92
C ASN A 252 -5.46 -11.69 -6.22
N ALA A 253 -5.54 -11.50 -4.89
CA ALA A 253 -6.76 -11.71 -4.11
C ALA A 253 -7.57 -10.42 -3.92
N LEU A 254 -7.03 -9.27 -4.28
CA LEU A 254 -7.61 -7.95 -4.00
C LEU A 254 -7.66 -7.65 -2.50
N LEU A 255 -8.28 -6.53 -2.13
CA LEU A 255 -8.34 -6.02 -0.77
C LEU A 255 -9.81 -5.94 -0.28
N GLY A 256 -10.05 -5.15 0.76
CA GLY A 256 -11.35 -4.95 1.34
C GLY A 256 -11.60 -3.52 1.81
N ILE A 257 -12.59 -3.36 2.70
CA ILE A 257 -13.05 -2.03 3.13
C ILE A 257 -12.11 -1.31 4.09
N VAL A 258 -11.12 -1.98 4.69
CA VAL A 258 -10.08 -1.25 5.45
C VAL A 258 -9.36 -0.29 4.52
N HIS A 259 -8.89 -0.80 3.39
CA HIS A 259 -8.21 0.02 2.37
C HIS A 259 -9.15 1.03 1.72
N SER A 260 -10.39 0.64 1.41
CA SER A 260 -11.38 1.59 0.86
C SER A 260 -11.61 2.79 1.78
N MET A 261 -11.77 2.55 3.08
CA MET A 261 -11.91 3.61 4.08
C MET A 261 -10.63 4.45 4.18
N ALA A 262 -9.46 3.82 4.22
CA ALA A 262 -8.17 4.51 4.32
C ALA A 262 -7.88 5.40 3.09
N HIS A 263 -8.20 4.94 1.89
CA HIS A 263 -8.08 5.74 0.66
C HIS A 263 -8.93 7.02 0.72
N LYS A 264 -10.11 6.95 1.34
CA LYS A 264 -11.05 8.08 1.34
C LYS A 264 -10.95 8.97 2.57
N THR A 265 -10.22 8.56 3.60
CA THR A 265 -9.97 9.39 4.78
C THR A 265 -8.60 10.08 4.76
N GLY A 266 -7.63 9.58 3.99
CA GLY A 266 -6.25 10.11 3.98
C GLY A 266 -6.19 11.62 3.73
N ALA A 267 -6.78 12.10 2.64
CA ALA A 267 -6.79 13.50 2.23
C ALA A 267 -8.14 14.20 2.46
N ALA A 268 -9.14 13.52 3.06
CA ALA A 268 -10.51 14.06 3.17
C ALA A 268 -10.62 15.31 4.06
N PHE A 269 -9.63 15.55 4.89
CA PHE A 269 -9.62 16.63 5.88
C PHE A 269 -8.58 17.70 5.58
N GLU A 270 -7.84 17.57 4.48
CA GLU A 270 -6.94 18.62 4.02
C GLU A 270 -7.74 19.85 3.56
N ASP A 271 -7.23 21.02 3.87
CA ASP A 271 -7.78 22.35 3.50
C ASP A 271 -9.22 22.65 3.98
N VAL A 272 -9.76 21.86 4.89
CA VAL A 272 -11.06 22.16 5.50
C VAL A 272 -10.87 23.03 6.73
N GLY A 273 -11.27 24.30 6.62
CA GLY A 273 -11.18 25.25 7.73
C GLY A 273 -9.73 25.63 8.13
N GLY A 274 -8.77 25.50 7.21
CA GLY A 274 -7.36 25.76 7.47
C GLY A 274 -6.63 24.60 8.18
N LEU A 275 -7.26 23.45 8.25
CA LEU A 275 -6.64 22.22 8.75
C LEU A 275 -5.84 21.54 7.63
N HIS A 276 -4.58 21.25 7.91
CA HIS A 276 -3.76 20.37 7.06
C HIS A 276 -3.71 18.98 7.68
N ALA A 277 -4.88 18.35 7.83
CA ALA A 277 -5.03 17.06 8.47
C ALA A 277 -4.90 15.93 7.45
N HIS A 278 -3.72 15.32 7.38
CA HIS A 278 -3.47 14.14 6.56
C HIS A 278 -3.31 12.90 7.43
N ILE A 279 -4.27 11.95 7.32
CA ILE A 279 -4.14 10.66 8.00
C ILE A 279 -3.25 9.75 7.16
N ILE A 280 -2.08 9.42 7.70
CA ILE A 280 -1.13 8.53 7.03
C ILE A 280 -1.80 7.16 6.78
N HIS A 281 -1.72 6.66 5.55
CA HIS A 281 -2.43 5.47 5.08
C HIS A 281 -2.27 4.25 6.01
N GLY A 282 -1.04 3.89 6.37
CA GLY A 282 -0.80 2.74 7.27
C GLY A 282 -1.32 2.95 8.70
N ALA A 283 -1.40 4.19 9.18
CA ALA A 283 -2.03 4.50 10.47
C ALA A 283 -3.55 4.35 10.38
N ALA A 284 -4.16 4.80 9.27
CA ALA A 284 -5.58 4.60 9.00
C ALA A 284 -5.93 3.10 9.00
N ASN A 285 -5.16 2.30 8.24
CA ASN A 285 -5.33 0.85 8.19
C ASN A 285 -5.23 0.21 9.58
N ALA A 286 -4.25 0.62 10.39
CA ALA A 286 -4.05 0.11 11.76
C ALA A 286 -5.24 0.41 12.69
N MET A 287 -5.83 1.61 12.57
CA MET A 287 -7.01 2.01 13.36
C MET A 287 -8.28 1.30 12.91
N TYR A 288 -8.43 1.06 11.61
CA TYR A 288 -9.69 0.53 11.02
C TYR A 288 -9.75 -0.99 11.05
N LEU A 289 -8.63 -1.68 10.88
CA LEU A 289 -8.58 -3.14 10.78
C LEU A 289 -9.32 -3.87 11.90
N PRO A 290 -9.14 -3.55 13.20
CA PRO A 290 -9.89 -4.19 14.28
C PRO A 290 -11.41 -4.01 14.16
N LYS A 291 -11.87 -2.84 13.72
CA LYS A 291 -13.29 -2.52 13.55
C LYS A 291 -13.89 -3.26 12.36
N VAL A 292 -13.16 -3.32 11.25
CA VAL A 292 -13.59 -4.04 10.04
C VAL A 292 -13.61 -5.55 10.28
N ILE A 293 -12.67 -6.11 11.03
CA ILE A 293 -12.73 -7.54 11.42
C ILE A 293 -14.04 -7.82 12.16
N ALA A 294 -14.41 -6.99 13.14
CA ALA A 294 -15.66 -7.16 13.88
C ALA A 294 -16.91 -7.05 12.97
N PHE A 295 -16.88 -6.11 12.01
CA PHE A 295 -17.94 -5.94 11.02
C PHE A 295 -18.04 -7.16 10.08
N ASN A 296 -16.93 -7.55 9.48
CA ASN A 296 -16.88 -8.67 8.52
C ASN A 296 -17.20 -10.02 9.17
N ALA A 297 -16.88 -10.20 10.46
CA ALA A 297 -17.14 -11.44 11.20
C ALA A 297 -18.65 -11.76 11.39
N LYS A 298 -19.54 -10.87 10.97
CA LYS A 298 -20.98 -11.20 10.85
C LYS A 298 -21.28 -12.08 9.62
N ASP A 299 -20.39 -12.10 8.62
CA ASP A 299 -20.41 -13.07 7.54
C ASP A 299 -19.77 -14.39 8.00
N PRO A 300 -20.48 -15.54 7.90
CA PRO A 300 -19.96 -16.82 8.41
C PRO A 300 -18.69 -17.31 7.70
N THR A 301 -18.49 -16.96 6.44
CA THR A 301 -17.28 -17.34 5.67
C THR A 301 -16.09 -16.54 6.14
N ALA A 302 -16.26 -15.23 6.30
CA ALA A 302 -15.24 -14.35 6.85
C ALA A 302 -14.87 -14.73 8.28
N ALA A 303 -15.85 -15.02 9.14
CA ALA A 303 -15.62 -15.44 10.53
C ALA A 303 -14.72 -16.67 10.61
N LYS A 304 -15.00 -17.71 9.80
CA LYS A 304 -14.14 -18.90 9.72
C LYS A 304 -12.71 -18.56 9.30
N ARG A 305 -12.55 -17.68 8.32
CA ARG A 305 -11.22 -17.30 7.83
C ARG A 305 -10.44 -16.49 8.87
N TYR A 306 -11.08 -15.58 9.59
CA TYR A 306 -10.45 -14.88 10.73
C TYR A 306 -10.06 -15.83 11.85
N ALA A 307 -10.89 -16.82 12.16
CA ALA A 307 -10.54 -17.85 13.15
C ALA A 307 -9.32 -18.68 12.72
N VAL A 308 -9.19 -19.00 11.43
CA VAL A 308 -7.98 -19.68 10.89
C VAL A 308 -6.74 -18.79 11.05
N ILE A 309 -6.84 -17.48 10.80
CA ILE A 309 -5.72 -16.55 11.05
C ILE A 309 -5.32 -16.60 12.52
N ALA A 310 -6.28 -16.54 13.46
CA ALA A 310 -6.01 -16.59 14.89
C ALA A 310 -5.33 -17.89 15.30
N ASP A 311 -5.78 -19.04 14.77
CA ASP A 311 -5.15 -20.36 15.00
C ASP A 311 -3.72 -20.39 14.44
N PHE A 312 -3.52 -19.90 13.23
CA PHE A 312 -2.20 -19.87 12.59
C PHE A 312 -1.22 -18.97 13.35
N MET A 313 -1.70 -17.88 13.91
CA MET A 313 -0.92 -17.00 14.80
C MET A 313 -0.70 -17.58 16.20
N GLY A 314 -1.44 -18.63 16.60
CA GLY A 314 -1.35 -19.23 17.94
C GLY A 314 -1.99 -18.38 19.04
N LEU A 315 -3.05 -17.63 18.72
CA LEU A 315 -3.67 -16.69 19.66
C LEU A 315 -4.65 -17.35 20.64
N GLY A 316 -4.96 -18.64 20.44
CA GLY A 316 -5.88 -19.40 21.28
C GLY A 316 -7.35 -19.00 21.07
N GLY A 317 -8.22 -19.63 21.87
CA GLY A 317 -9.67 -19.49 21.81
C GLY A 317 -10.33 -20.84 21.58
N SER A 318 -11.43 -21.11 22.30
CA SER A 318 -12.18 -22.38 22.25
C SER A 318 -13.31 -22.33 21.20
N SER A 319 -13.72 -21.15 20.81
CA SER A 319 -14.76 -20.90 19.80
C SER A 319 -14.25 -19.94 18.73
N GLU A 320 -14.91 -19.94 17.58
CA GLU A 320 -14.67 -18.99 16.49
C GLU A 320 -14.77 -17.54 16.99
N LYS A 321 -15.77 -17.23 17.79
CA LYS A 321 -15.94 -15.90 18.40
C LYS A 321 -14.77 -15.50 19.29
N GLU A 322 -14.28 -16.40 20.14
CA GLU A 322 -13.13 -16.13 21.01
C GLU A 322 -11.83 -15.94 20.20
N LYS A 323 -11.60 -16.74 19.15
CA LYS A 323 -10.46 -16.61 18.25
C LYS A 323 -10.43 -15.24 17.57
N ILE A 324 -11.60 -14.79 17.06
CA ILE A 324 -11.73 -13.48 16.43
C ILE A 324 -11.49 -12.35 17.46
N ALA A 325 -12.04 -12.47 18.65
CA ALA A 325 -11.80 -11.51 19.73
C ALA A 325 -10.30 -11.42 20.10
N ASN A 326 -9.61 -12.56 20.16
CA ASN A 326 -8.20 -12.63 20.43
C ASN A 326 -7.36 -12.01 19.26
N LEU A 327 -7.77 -12.19 18.01
CA LEU A 327 -7.14 -11.54 16.86
C LEU A 327 -7.28 -10.01 16.94
N ILE A 328 -8.49 -9.51 17.22
CA ILE A 328 -8.74 -8.08 17.41
C ILE A 328 -7.89 -7.52 18.55
N LYS A 329 -7.87 -8.20 19.69
CA LYS A 329 -7.07 -7.82 20.86
C LYS A 329 -5.58 -7.78 20.52
N TYR A 330 -5.08 -8.76 19.80
CA TYR A 330 -3.67 -8.83 19.37
C TYR A 330 -3.29 -7.63 18.48
N LEU A 331 -4.11 -7.32 17.47
CA LEU A 331 -3.86 -6.20 16.57
C LEU A 331 -3.92 -4.85 17.29
N ARG A 332 -4.83 -4.69 18.24
CA ARG A 332 -4.88 -3.48 19.09
C ARG A 332 -3.63 -3.36 19.97
N GLY A 333 -3.16 -4.46 20.57
CA GLY A 333 -1.92 -4.50 21.33
C GLY A 333 -0.70 -4.15 20.46
N MET A 334 -0.69 -4.59 19.21
CA MET A 334 0.36 -4.21 18.25
C MET A 334 0.34 -2.69 17.97
N ASN A 335 -0.84 -2.07 17.86
CA ASN A 335 -0.95 -0.61 17.74
C ASN A 335 -0.33 0.10 18.96
N ASP A 336 -0.58 -0.40 20.18
CA ASP A 336 0.02 0.15 21.40
C ASP A 336 1.54 0.06 21.38
N ASP A 337 2.10 -1.10 21.02
CA ASP A 337 3.54 -1.34 20.93
C ASP A 337 4.21 -0.42 19.90
N LEU A 338 3.51 -0.11 18.80
CA LEU A 338 3.96 0.72 17.69
C LEU A 338 3.64 2.21 17.87
N LYS A 339 2.98 2.60 18.99
CA LYS A 339 2.56 3.98 19.25
C LYS A 339 1.60 4.56 18.21
N ILE A 340 0.72 3.71 17.66
CA ILE A 340 -0.35 4.14 16.76
C ILE A 340 -1.64 4.27 17.57
N PRO A 341 -2.34 5.42 17.50
CA PRO A 341 -3.62 5.61 18.16
C PRO A 341 -4.69 4.61 17.70
N HIS A 342 -5.71 4.38 18.53
CA HIS A 342 -6.80 3.47 18.20
C HIS A 342 -7.95 4.10 17.41
N SER A 343 -7.95 5.42 17.26
CA SER A 343 -9.06 6.15 16.64
C SER A 343 -8.61 7.39 15.87
N ILE A 344 -9.43 7.77 14.91
CA ILE A 344 -9.24 9.02 14.16
C ILE A 344 -9.30 10.21 15.10
N GLY A 345 -10.22 10.21 16.08
CA GLY A 345 -10.40 11.31 17.04
C GLY A 345 -9.21 11.55 17.97
N THR A 346 -8.32 10.55 18.12
CA THR A 346 -7.08 10.70 18.91
C THR A 346 -5.82 10.76 18.04
N TYR A 347 -5.94 10.52 16.73
CA TYR A 347 -4.79 10.55 15.82
C TYR A 347 -4.19 11.94 15.72
N GLY A 348 -2.88 12.06 15.94
CA GLY A 348 -2.15 13.32 15.85
C GLY A 348 -2.37 14.29 17.01
N ALA A 349 -3.11 13.93 18.05
CA ALA A 349 -3.34 14.78 19.24
C ALA A 349 -2.03 15.25 19.88
N ASP A 350 -1.02 14.39 19.92
CA ASP A 350 0.31 14.69 20.48
C ASP A 350 1.21 15.52 19.53
N SER A 351 0.82 15.62 18.26
CA SER A 351 1.62 16.25 17.20
C SER A 351 1.14 17.67 16.85
N TYR A 352 -0.04 18.06 17.33
CA TYR A 352 -0.68 19.33 17.04
C TYR A 352 -1.08 20.04 18.34
N PRO A 353 -1.09 21.37 18.37
CA PRO A 353 -1.59 22.13 19.54
C PRO A 353 -3.12 22.07 19.64
N CYS A 354 -3.73 20.93 19.35
CA CYS A 354 -5.17 20.72 19.31
C CYS A 354 -5.58 19.77 20.44
N GLU A 355 -6.30 20.30 21.44
CA GLU A 355 -6.80 19.53 22.60
C GLU A 355 -7.79 18.40 22.25
N LYS A 356 -8.28 18.33 20.99
CA LYS A 356 -9.34 17.41 20.54
C LYS A 356 -8.90 16.44 19.44
N GLY A 357 -7.60 16.26 19.22
CA GLY A 357 -7.11 15.41 18.13
C GLY A 357 -6.92 16.18 16.81
N PHE A 358 -6.37 15.47 15.81
CA PHE A 358 -5.95 16.04 14.55
C PHE A 358 -7.14 16.36 13.62
N VAL A 359 -8.22 15.56 13.70
CA VAL A 359 -9.45 15.75 12.94
C VAL A 359 -10.58 16.14 13.90
N PRO A 360 -11.02 17.40 13.92
CA PRO A 360 -12.15 17.84 14.73
C PRO A 360 -13.45 17.08 14.40
N GLU A 361 -14.26 16.82 15.41
CA GLU A 361 -15.49 16.06 15.30
C GLU A 361 -16.50 16.65 14.31
N ASP A 362 -16.68 17.96 14.35
CA ASP A 362 -17.59 18.68 13.46
C ASP A 362 -17.18 18.56 11.99
N ILE A 363 -15.89 18.62 11.71
CA ILE A 363 -15.33 18.44 10.36
C ILE A 363 -15.51 16.97 9.93
N PHE A 364 -15.21 16.01 10.81
CA PHE A 364 -15.42 14.60 10.53
C PHE A 364 -16.88 14.31 10.19
N LEU A 365 -17.82 14.75 11.04
CA LEU A 365 -19.24 14.50 10.83
C LEU A 365 -19.78 15.16 9.57
N LYS A 366 -19.29 16.34 9.22
CA LYS A 366 -19.65 17.03 7.97
C LYS A 366 -19.23 16.25 6.71
N ARG A 367 -18.03 15.64 6.76
CA ARG A 367 -17.47 14.89 5.61
C ARG A 367 -17.90 13.43 5.56
N LEU A 368 -18.41 12.90 6.64
CA LEU A 368 -18.74 11.48 6.82
C LEU A 368 -19.62 10.88 5.71
N PRO A 369 -20.74 11.50 5.28
CA PRO A 369 -21.60 10.90 4.24
C PRO A 369 -20.86 10.77 2.89
N GLU A 370 -20.03 11.75 2.55
CA GLU A 370 -19.26 11.75 1.31
C GLU A 370 -18.13 10.70 1.37
N ILE A 371 -17.40 10.63 2.48
CA ILE A 371 -16.34 9.62 2.70
C ILE A 371 -16.94 8.22 2.59
N ALA A 372 -18.07 7.96 3.26
CA ALA A 372 -18.74 6.66 3.24
C ALA A 372 -19.19 6.27 1.82
N LYS A 373 -19.79 7.19 1.08
CA LYS A 373 -20.19 6.99 -0.31
C LYS A 373 -18.99 6.65 -1.20
N ASN A 374 -17.90 7.40 -1.06
CA ASN A 374 -16.70 7.20 -1.86
C ASN A 374 -15.96 5.90 -1.48
N ALA A 375 -15.99 5.50 -0.20
CA ALA A 375 -15.43 4.23 0.25
C ALA A 375 -16.21 3.04 -0.32
N ILE A 376 -17.54 3.10 -0.38
CA ILE A 376 -18.36 2.06 -1.01
C ILE A 376 -18.06 1.95 -2.51
N ALA A 377 -17.82 3.06 -3.18
CA ALA A 377 -17.49 3.11 -4.60
C ALA A 377 -16.02 2.75 -4.92
N ASP A 378 -15.18 2.59 -3.92
CA ASP A 378 -13.77 2.21 -4.11
C ASP A 378 -13.65 0.77 -4.63
N ALA A 379 -12.67 0.55 -5.52
CA ALA A 379 -12.45 -0.75 -6.15
C ALA A 379 -12.21 -1.88 -5.14
N CYS A 380 -11.58 -1.58 -4.00
CA CYS A 380 -11.29 -2.58 -2.95
C CYS A 380 -12.55 -3.08 -2.25
N THR A 381 -13.63 -2.31 -2.21
CA THR A 381 -14.89 -2.71 -1.56
C THR A 381 -15.52 -3.91 -2.25
N GLY A 382 -15.38 -4.04 -3.57
CA GLY A 382 -15.99 -5.12 -4.35
C GLY A 382 -15.55 -6.53 -3.93
N SER A 383 -14.38 -6.69 -3.34
CA SER A 383 -13.83 -7.95 -2.86
C SER A 383 -13.95 -8.17 -1.35
N ASN A 384 -14.55 -7.22 -0.62
CA ASN A 384 -14.80 -7.39 0.80
C ASN A 384 -15.87 -8.48 1.05
N PRO A 385 -15.69 -9.38 2.04
CA PRO A 385 -16.62 -10.50 2.24
C PRO A 385 -18.03 -10.08 2.64
N ARG A 386 -18.18 -8.99 3.39
CA ARG A 386 -19.47 -8.39 3.74
C ARG A 386 -19.59 -7.02 3.11
N GLN A 387 -20.56 -6.83 2.22
CA GLN A 387 -20.78 -5.54 1.55
C GLN A 387 -21.55 -4.59 2.48
N PRO A 388 -21.00 -3.40 2.79
CA PRO A 388 -21.66 -2.44 3.65
C PRO A 388 -22.71 -1.63 2.87
N THR A 389 -23.82 -1.32 3.52
CA THR A 389 -24.72 -0.24 3.09
C THR A 389 -24.11 1.12 3.42
N GLN A 390 -24.67 2.21 2.87
CA GLN A 390 -24.26 3.59 3.20
C GLN A 390 -24.34 3.84 4.73
N GLU A 391 -25.42 3.42 5.36
CA GLU A 391 -25.64 3.59 6.80
C GLU A 391 -24.63 2.79 7.63
N GLU A 392 -24.35 1.54 7.24
CA GLU A 392 -23.34 0.70 7.92
C GLU A 392 -21.93 1.27 7.77
N MET A 393 -21.57 1.78 6.58
CA MET A 393 -20.27 2.42 6.37
C MET A 393 -20.10 3.69 7.21
N GLU A 394 -21.14 4.51 7.33
CA GLU A 394 -21.12 5.68 8.19
C GLU A 394 -20.99 5.29 9.68
N LYS A 395 -21.73 4.26 10.14
CA LYS A 395 -21.58 3.73 11.50
C LYS A 395 -20.18 3.18 11.75
N LEU A 396 -19.63 2.45 10.80
CA LEU A 396 -18.30 1.86 10.91
C LEU A 396 -17.22 2.95 11.01
N LEU A 397 -17.29 3.99 10.17
CA LEU A 397 -16.40 5.15 10.25
C LEU A 397 -16.52 5.89 11.58
N LYS A 398 -17.75 6.02 12.15
CA LYS A 398 -17.95 6.55 13.50
C LYS A 398 -17.28 5.66 14.56
N CYS A 399 -17.39 4.34 14.46
CA CYS A 399 -16.68 3.43 15.36
C CYS A 399 -15.16 3.62 15.29
N CYS A 400 -14.61 3.92 14.09
CA CYS A 400 -13.20 4.26 13.91
C CYS A 400 -12.84 5.63 14.49
N TYR A 401 -13.75 6.59 14.46
CA TYR A 401 -13.51 7.93 14.99
C TYR A 401 -13.53 7.96 16.53
N TYR A 402 -14.55 7.31 17.15
CA TYR A 402 -14.77 7.36 18.60
C TYR A 402 -14.15 6.17 19.36
N ASP A 403 -13.55 5.22 18.69
CA ASP A 403 -13.07 3.93 19.24
C ASP A 403 -14.20 3.10 19.91
N THR A 404 -15.40 3.16 19.39
CA THR A 404 -16.52 2.36 19.91
C THR A 404 -16.56 0.96 19.29
N GLU A 405 -17.27 0.04 19.93
CA GLU A 405 -17.47 -1.32 19.44
C GLU A 405 -18.37 -1.34 18.19
N VAL A 406 -18.18 -2.38 17.36
CA VAL A 406 -19.02 -2.66 16.20
C VAL A 406 -19.98 -3.78 16.54
N ASP A 407 -21.27 -3.45 16.70
CA ASP A 407 -22.33 -4.37 17.17
C ASP A 407 -23.44 -4.63 16.13
N PHE A 408 -23.34 -4.06 14.92
CA PHE A 408 -24.31 -4.13 13.81
C PHE A 408 -23.87 -4.98 12.64
#